data_fba6073b6ec5196505af6e89f32d005e
#
_entry.id   fba6073b6ec5196505af6e89f32d005e
#
_cell.length_a   1.000
_cell.length_b   1.000
_cell.length_c   1.000
_cell.angle_alpha   90.00
_cell.angle_beta   90.00
_cell.angle_gamma   90.00
#
_symmetry.space_group_name_H-M   'P 1'
#
loop_
_entity.id
_entity.type
_entity.pdbx_description
1 polymer ?
#
loop_
_entity_poly.entity_id
_entity_poly.type
_entity_poly.pdbx_seq_one_letter_code
_entity_poly.pdbx_strand_id
1 'polypeptide(L)'
;KGIELSRSQYVVTMDGDGQHEIEDVVRLVDFVERFPECVMVVGDRRLRETSLQRWWGRKLLNWTASVFAGRWIPDLNSGLRIMRREIALGYLPILCDQFSFTTSLTLAMLADGYRVDWLPIRVLERQQGRSHVKVWSDGWRTLWYILWIGGALRTRGLRRVWRTLHGFRGGLG
;
A
#
# COMPACT_ATOMS: atom_id res chain seq x y z
N LYS A 1 -12.30 -0.63 8.79
CA LYS A 1 -13.73 -1.02 8.62
C LYS A 1 -13.98 -1.78 7.32
N GLY A 2 -13.73 -1.25 6.10
CA GLY A 2 -14.04 -1.96 4.85
C GLY A 2 -13.39 -3.33 4.75
N ILE A 3 -12.11 -3.44 5.06
CA ILE A 3 -11.38 -4.72 5.06
C ILE A 3 -11.91 -5.69 6.13
N GLU A 4 -12.28 -5.19 7.29
CA GLU A 4 -12.84 -5.99 8.40
C GLU A 4 -14.22 -6.56 8.04
N LEU A 5 -15.06 -5.74 7.42
CA LEU A 5 -16.42 -6.11 7.02
C LEU A 5 -16.48 -7.01 5.77
N SER A 6 -15.45 -6.99 4.95
CA SER A 6 -15.33 -7.88 3.79
C SER A 6 -15.35 -9.35 4.23
N ARG A 7 -15.87 -10.23 3.38
CA ARG A 7 -15.91 -11.70 3.60
C ARG A 7 -15.12 -12.47 2.53
N SER A 8 -14.64 -11.78 1.51
CA SER A 8 -13.88 -12.37 0.40
C SER A 8 -12.43 -12.65 0.79
N GLN A 9 -11.79 -13.59 0.10
CA GLN A 9 -10.37 -13.92 0.26
C GLN A 9 -9.48 -12.71 -0.08
N TYR A 10 -9.86 -11.95 -1.11
CA TYR A 10 -9.17 -10.74 -1.54
C TYR A 10 -10.05 -9.52 -1.34
N VAL A 11 -9.42 -8.38 -1.09
CA VAL A 11 -10.06 -7.08 -0.99
C VAL A 11 -9.39 -6.12 -1.97
N VAL A 12 -10.22 -5.44 -2.76
CA VAL A 12 -9.77 -4.34 -3.61
C VAL A 12 -10.08 -3.02 -2.90
N THR A 13 -9.11 -2.13 -2.89
CA THR A 13 -9.31 -0.72 -2.51
C THR A 13 -9.06 0.16 -3.71
N MET A 14 -9.80 1.24 -3.84
CA MET A 14 -9.61 2.23 -4.89
C MET A 14 -10.10 3.60 -4.42
N ASP A 15 -9.57 4.66 -5.06
CA ASP A 15 -10.07 6.01 -4.83
C ASP A 15 -11.44 6.19 -5.49
N GLY A 16 -12.37 6.88 -4.81
CA GLY A 16 -13.75 7.08 -5.27
C GLY A 16 -13.91 8.30 -6.20
N ASP A 17 -12.87 8.72 -6.89
CA ASP A 17 -12.84 9.94 -7.72
C ASP A 17 -13.03 9.69 -9.22
N GLY A 18 -13.34 8.44 -9.59
CA GLY A 18 -13.60 8.03 -10.97
C GLY A 18 -12.36 7.95 -11.86
N GLN A 19 -11.14 7.95 -11.29
CA GLN A 19 -9.91 7.90 -12.06
C GLN A 19 -9.47 6.48 -12.46
N HIS A 20 -10.11 5.43 -11.94
CA HIS A 20 -9.71 4.04 -12.17
C HIS A 20 -10.68 3.35 -13.13
N GLU A 21 -10.14 2.65 -14.11
CA GLU A 21 -10.90 1.80 -15.05
C GLU A 21 -11.22 0.45 -14.40
N ILE A 22 -12.40 -0.10 -14.70
CA ILE A 22 -12.84 -1.43 -14.23
C ILE A 22 -11.93 -2.53 -14.78
N GLU A 23 -11.46 -2.37 -15.99
CA GLU A 23 -10.53 -3.29 -16.66
C GLU A 23 -9.24 -3.46 -15.88
N ASP A 24 -8.74 -2.41 -15.25
CA ASP A 24 -7.55 -2.48 -14.40
C ASP A 24 -7.84 -3.27 -13.11
N VAL A 25 -9.05 -3.14 -12.54
CA VAL A 25 -9.47 -3.96 -11.39
C VAL A 25 -9.46 -5.44 -11.77
N VAL A 26 -10.07 -5.80 -12.92
CA VAL A 26 -10.09 -7.18 -13.42
C VAL A 26 -8.67 -7.71 -13.59
N ARG A 27 -7.77 -6.94 -14.21
CA ARG A 27 -6.36 -7.32 -14.40
C ARG A 27 -5.63 -7.57 -13.09
N LEU A 28 -5.92 -6.80 -12.04
CA LEU A 28 -5.34 -7.03 -10.72
C LEU A 28 -5.87 -8.33 -10.10
N VAL A 29 -7.16 -8.64 -10.28
CA VAL A 29 -7.77 -9.90 -9.81
C VAL A 29 -7.15 -11.09 -10.54
N ASP A 30 -7.11 -11.08 -11.86
CA ASP A 30 -6.51 -12.13 -12.68
C ASP A 30 -5.04 -12.38 -12.27
N PHE A 31 -4.30 -11.32 -11.92
CA PHE A 31 -2.92 -11.45 -11.50
C PHE A 31 -2.77 -12.21 -10.18
N VAL A 32 -3.56 -11.87 -9.15
CA VAL A 32 -3.45 -12.57 -7.85
C VAL A 32 -3.98 -14.00 -7.91
N GLU A 33 -4.93 -14.30 -8.80
CA GLU A 33 -5.39 -15.66 -9.05
C GLU A 33 -4.31 -16.50 -9.74
N ARG A 34 -3.58 -15.91 -10.68
CA ARG A 34 -2.49 -16.56 -11.41
C ARG A 34 -1.22 -16.73 -10.57
N PHE A 35 -0.98 -15.84 -9.62
CA PHE A 35 0.21 -15.82 -8.75
C PHE A 35 -0.21 -15.79 -7.26
N PRO A 36 -0.68 -16.95 -6.72
CA PRO A 36 -1.21 -17.02 -5.35
C PRO A 36 -0.20 -16.65 -4.25
N GLU A 37 1.10 -16.71 -4.53
CA GLU A 37 2.16 -16.28 -3.62
C GLU A 37 2.25 -14.75 -3.48
N CYS A 38 1.65 -13.99 -4.42
CA CYS A 38 1.55 -12.54 -4.33
C CYS A 38 0.41 -12.16 -3.38
N VAL A 39 0.75 -11.48 -2.29
CA VAL A 39 -0.23 -11.12 -1.27
C VAL A 39 -0.89 -9.77 -1.53
N MET A 40 -0.25 -8.92 -2.32
CA MET A 40 -0.78 -7.63 -2.73
C MET A 40 -0.26 -7.23 -4.11
N VAL A 41 -1.16 -6.70 -4.94
CA VAL A 41 -0.81 -6.04 -6.20
C VAL A 41 -1.28 -4.59 -6.14
N VAL A 42 -0.38 -3.69 -6.50
CA VAL A 42 -0.61 -2.24 -6.50
C VAL A 42 -0.66 -1.74 -7.94
N GLY A 43 -1.65 -0.94 -8.26
CA GLY A 43 -1.74 -0.27 -9.56
C GLY A 43 -0.64 0.80 -9.69
N ASP A 44 0.29 0.61 -10.64
CA ASP A 44 1.32 1.60 -10.96
C ASP A 44 0.77 2.63 -11.93
N ARG A 45 0.57 3.82 -11.42
CA ARG A 45 0.01 4.94 -12.17
C ARG A 45 1.04 5.58 -13.10
N ARG A 46 1.91 5.01 -13.77
CA ARG A 46 2.95 5.55 -14.70
C ARG A 46 2.68 6.97 -15.21
N LEU A 47 2.47 7.93 -14.35
CA LEU A 47 1.68 9.13 -14.57
C LEU A 47 2.39 10.24 -15.33
N ARG A 48 1.60 10.87 -16.18
CA ARG A 48 1.67 12.29 -16.47
C ARG A 48 1.24 13.08 -15.23
N GLU A 49 2.16 13.42 -14.36
CA GLU A 49 1.91 14.40 -13.32
C GLU A 49 1.81 15.78 -13.95
N THR A 50 0.71 16.47 -13.70
CA THR A 50 0.46 17.82 -14.18
C THR A 50 1.26 18.88 -13.42
N SER A 51 1.85 18.53 -12.26
CA SER A 51 2.63 19.42 -11.42
C SER A 51 4.01 18.86 -11.12
N LEU A 52 5.05 19.64 -11.43
CA LEU A 52 6.46 19.31 -11.19
C LEU A 52 6.74 19.00 -9.70
N GLN A 53 6.11 19.78 -8.80
CA GLN A 53 6.24 19.62 -7.35
C GLN A 53 5.71 18.26 -6.86
N ARG A 54 4.54 17.84 -7.37
CA ARG A 54 3.94 16.53 -7.03
C ARG A 54 4.79 15.38 -7.58
N TRP A 55 5.33 15.55 -8.78
CA TRP A 55 6.20 14.57 -9.41
C TRP A 55 7.48 14.35 -8.58
N TRP A 56 8.18 15.42 -8.18
CA TRP A 56 9.37 15.34 -7.34
C TRP A 56 9.06 14.75 -5.96
N GLY A 57 7.99 15.21 -5.32
CA GLY A 57 7.56 14.68 -4.02
C GLY A 57 7.30 13.18 -4.05
N ARG A 58 6.57 12.69 -5.07
CA ARG A 58 6.32 11.27 -5.24
C ARG A 58 7.58 10.48 -5.54
N LYS A 59 8.46 10.99 -6.42
CA LYS A 59 9.74 10.35 -6.70
C LYS A 59 10.61 10.20 -5.46
N LEU A 60 10.68 11.25 -4.65
CA LEU A 60 11.43 11.24 -3.39
C LEU A 60 10.86 10.17 -2.42
N LEU A 61 9.54 10.12 -2.26
CA LEU A 61 8.89 9.13 -1.38
C LEU A 61 9.12 7.70 -1.88
N ASN A 62 8.93 7.45 -3.18
CA ASN A 62 9.16 6.13 -3.76
C ASN A 62 10.63 5.71 -3.66
N TRP A 63 11.56 6.62 -3.91
CA TRP A 63 13.00 6.37 -3.79
C TRP A 63 13.38 6.04 -2.34
N THR A 64 12.94 6.85 -1.38
CA THR A 64 13.20 6.60 0.05
C THR A 64 12.63 5.25 0.48
N ALA A 65 11.39 4.94 0.10
CA ALA A 65 10.77 3.65 0.38
C ALA A 65 11.54 2.48 -0.27
N SER A 66 12.02 2.66 -1.50
CA SER A 66 12.82 1.66 -2.22
C SER A 66 14.13 1.33 -1.51
N VAL A 67 14.81 2.35 -0.98
CA VAL A 67 16.04 2.19 -0.19
C VAL A 67 15.78 1.35 1.06
N PHE A 68 14.68 1.62 1.79
CA PHE A 68 14.33 0.85 2.98
C PHE A 68 13.87 -0.56 2.67
N ALA A 69 13.11 -0.74 1.59
CA ALA A 69 12.62 -2.05 1.16
C ALA A 69 13.69 -2.91 0.47
N GLY A 70 14.85 -2.33 0.09
CA GLY A 70 15.89 -3.02 -0.67
C GLY A 70 15.46 -3.44 -2.08
N ARG A 71 14.38 -2.86 -2.60
CA ARG A 71 13.86 -3.12 -3.96
C ARG A 71 13.16 -1.88 -4.52
N TRP A 72 13.11 -1.79 -5.83
CA TRP A 72 12.42 -0.69 -6.49
C TRP A 72 10.91 -0.72 -6.25
N ILE A 73 10.35 0.42 -5.83
CA ILE A 73 8.92 0.66 -5.62
C ILE A 73 8.45 1.71 -6.63
N PRO A 74 7.69 1.32 -7.67
CA PRO A 74 7.26 2.25 -8.72
C PRO A 74 6.24 3.28 -8.23
N ASP A 75 5.23 2.84 -7.47
CA ASP A 75 4.20 3.68 -6.89
C ASP A 75 3.79 3.18 -5.50
N LEU A 76 4.12 3.97 -4.48
CA LEU A 76 3.85 3.63 -3.09
C LEU A 76 2.42 4.00 -2.66
N ASN A 77 1.87 5.07 -3.24
CA ASN A 77 0.65 5.75 -2.78
C ASN A 77 -0.56 5.56 -3.70
N SER A 78 -0.52 4.57 -4.60
CA SER A 78 -1.69 4.27 -5.43
C SER A 78 -2.86 3.79 -4.58
N GLY A 79 -4.06 4.34 -4.79
CA GLY A 79 -5.29 3.91 -4.13
C GLY A 79 -5.81 2.58 -4.66
N LEU A 80 -5.59 2.29 -5.97
CA LEU A 80 -5.99 1.03 -6.56
C LEU A 80 -5.01 -0.08 -6.20
N ARG A 81 -5.49 -1.03 -5.41
CA ARG A 81 -4.75 -2.22 -5.01
C ARG A 81 -5.66 -3.38 -4.67
N ILE A 82 -5.20 -4.59 -4.91
CA ILE A 82 -5.81 -5.82 -4.41
C ILE A 82 -4.88 -6.45 -3.39
N MET A 83 -5.44 -7.00 -2.32
CA MET A 83 -4.65 -7.60 -1.25
C MET A 83 -5.37 -8.80 -0.65
N ARG A 84 -4.60 -9.78 -0.18
CA ARG A 84 -5.12 -10.91 0.58
C ARG A 84 -5.66 -10.40 1.93
N ARG A 85 -6.98 -10.56 2.14
CA ARG A 85 -7.72 -10.01 3.28
C ARG A 85 -7.13 -10.44 4.62
N GLU A 86 -6.89 -11.71 4.80
CA GLU A 86 -6.40 -12.28 6.06
C GLU A 86 -5.06 -11.66 6.48
N ILE A 87 -4.14 -11.51 5.51
CA ILE A 87 -2.84 -10.88 5.75
C ILE A 87 -3.02 -9.39 6.08
N ALA A 88 -3.84 -8.67 5.32
CA ALA A 88 -4.10 -7.26 5.56
C ALA A 88 -4.71 -6.99 6.95
N LEU A 89 -5.63 -7.85 7.40
CA LEU A 89 -6.24 -7.76 8.74
C LEU A 89 -5.19 -7.83 9.86
N GLY A 90 -4.16 -8.65 9.71
CA GLY A 90 -3.08 -8.77 10.68
C GLY A 90 -2.30 -7.47 10.91
N TYR A 91 -2.28 -6.58 9.92
CA TYR A 91 -1.59 -5.30 10.01
C TYR A 91 -2.46 -4.14 10.52
N LEU A 92 -3.80 -4.24 10.45
CA LEU A 92 -4.69 -3.12 10.81
C LEU A 92 -4.40 -2.49 12.18
N PRO A 93 -4.06 -3.27 13.25
CA PRO A 93 -3.80 -2.68 14.56
C PRO A 93 -2.55 -1.81 14.64
N ILE A 94 -1.63 -1.95 13.71
CA ILE A 94 -0.32 -1.26 13.72
C ILE A 94 -0.17 -0.24 12.59
N LEU A 95 -1.19 -0.14 11.72
CA LEU A 95 -1.16 0.81 10.61
C LEU A 95 -1.60 2.20 11.04
N CYS A 96 -1.03 3.19 10.37
CA CYS A 96 -1.42 4.57 10.53
C CYS A 96 -2.77 4.84 9.85
N ASP A 97 -3.58 5.69 10.48
CA ASP A 97 -4.83 6.15 9.90
C ASP A 97 -4.63 7.09 8.71
N GLN A 98 -5.66 7.22 7.89
CA GLN A 98 -5.77 8.16 6.76
C GLN A 98 -4.79 7.87 5.61
N PHE A 99 -4.19 8.93 5.03
CA PHE A 99 -3.36 8.87 3.82
C PHE A 99 -2.10 8.00 3.93
N SER A 100 -1.62 7.76 5.14
CA SER A 100 -0.42 6.93 5.37
C SER A 100 -0.72 5.43 5.42
N PHE A 101 -2.00 5.02 5.39
CA PHE A 101 -2.41 3.62 5.41
C PHE A 101 -1.79 2.82 4.26
N THR A 102 -1.89 3.33 3.04
CA THR A 102 -1.37 2.66 1.83
C THR A 102 0.14 2.47 1.87
N THR A 103 0.86 3.50 2.32
CA THR A 103 2.31 3.49 2.49
C THR A 103 2.74 2.50 3.57
N SER A 104 2.15 2.60 4.76
CA SER A 104 2.52 1.77 5.90
C SER A 104 2.23 0.29 5.67
N LEU A 105 1.08 -0.04 5.06
CA LEU A 105 0.72 -1.42 4.72
C LEU A 105 1.71 -2.02 3.71
N THR A 106 2.01 -1.29 2.63
CA THR A 106 2.96 -1.77 1.61
C THR A 106 4.34 -2.06 2.21
N LEU A 107 4.87 -1.11 2.98
CA LEU A 107 6.18 -1.25 3.60
C LEU A 107 6.22 -2.37 4.63
N ALA A 108 5.17 -2.51 5.45
CA ALA A 108 5.08 -3.58 6.45
C ALA A 108 5.07 -4.96 5.79
N MET A 109 4.25 -5.16 4.75
CA MET A 109 4.22 -6.42 4.01
C MET A 109 5.57 -6.74 3.35
N LEU A 110 6.21 -5.76 2.70
CA LEU A 110 7.53 -5.95 2.08
C LEU A 110 8.60 -6.33 3.12
N ALA A 111 8.54 -5.73 4.27
CA ALA A 111 9.51 -5.99 5.33
C ALA A 111 9.38 -7.36 5.97
N ASP A 112 8.17 -7.87 6.05
CA ASP A 112 7.93 -9.25 6.50
C ASP A 112 8.20 -10.29 5.40
N GLY A 113 8.71 -9.83 4.24
CA GLY A 113 9.13 -10.70 3.14
C GLY A 113 7.98 -11.17 2.25
N TYR A 114 6.81 -10.57 2.37
CA TYR A 114 5.71 -10.88 1.47
C TYR A 114 5.98 -10.37 0.06
N ARG A 115 5.51 -11.14 -0.94
CA ARG A 115 5.55 -10.71 -2.32
C ARG A 115 4.47 -9.66 -2.60
N VAL A 116 4.92 -8.47 -2.97
CA VAL A 116 4.08 -7.36 -3.43
C VAL A 116 4.51 -6.99 -4.83
N ASP A 117 3.60 -6.97 -5.77
CA ASP A 117 3.88 -6.64 -7.16
C ASP A 117 3.15 -5.37 -7.61
N TRP A 118 3.57 -4.80 -8.74
CA TRP A 118 3.00 -3.59 -9.34
C TRP A 118 2.59 -3.87 -10.77
N LEU A 119 1.34 -3.52 -11.12
CA LEU A 119 0.84 -3.59 -12.49
C LEU A 119 0.58 -2.18 -13.03
N PRO A 120 1.05 -1.87 -14.23
CA PRO A 120 0.71 -0.60 -14.89
C PRO A 120 -0.79 -0.46 -15.05
N ILE A 121 -1.34 0.67 -14.62
CA ILE A 121 -2.75 1.03 -14.76
C ILE A 121 -2.90 2.31 -15.55
N ARG A 122 -4.10 2.48 -16.14
CA ARG A 122 -4.52 3.73 -16.75
C ARG A 122 -5.17 4.62 -15.71
N VAL A 123 -4.88 5.90 -15.77
CA VAL A 123 -5.51 6.89 -14.91
C VAL A 123 -6.26 7.87 -15.79
N LEU A 124 -7.57 7.90 -15.61
CA LEU A 124 -8.45 8.85 -16.27
C LEU A 124 -8.30 10.24 -15.67
N GLU A 125 -8.69 11.26 -16.42
CA GLU A 125 -8.81 12.59 -15.88
C GLU A 125 -9.91 12.62 -14.81
N ARG A 126 -9.62 13.31 -13.70
CA ARG A 126 -10.57 13.41 -12.59
C ARG A 126 -11.86 14.08 -13.05
N GLN A 127 -12.96 13.36 -12.92
CA GLN A 127 -14.28 13.87 -13.35
C GLN A 127 -14.88 14.83 -12.34
N GLN A 128 -14.59 14.69 -11.03
CA GLN A 128 -15.15 15.52 -9.95
C GLN A 128 -14.17 15.68 -8.77
N GLY A 129 -14.35 16.78 -8.05
CA GLY A 129 -13.66 17.06 -6.78
C GLY A 129 -12.31 17.76 -6.93
N ARG A 130 -11.91 18.43 -5.84
CA ARG A 130 -10.58 19.04 -5.68
C ARG A 130 -9.69 18.10 -4.86
N SER A 131 -8.41 18.01 -5.21
CA SER A 131 -7.45 17.25 -4.42
C SER A 131 -7.33 17.89 -3.03
N HIS A 132 -7.69 17.12 -1.99
CA HIS A 132 -7.51 17.54 -0.60
C HIS A 132 -6.09 17.30 -0.07
N VAL A 133 -5.21 16.70 -0.88
CA VAL A 133 -3.82 16.41 -0.49
C VAL A 133 -3.03 17.71 -0.42
N LYS A 134 -2.62 18.09 0.77
CA LYS A 134 -1.68 19.17 1.02
C LYS A 134 -0.25 18.66 0.79
N VAL A 135 0.32 18.96 -0.38
CA VAL A 135 1.59 18.41 -0.86
C VAL A 135 2.71 18.47 0.19
N TRP A 136 2.83 19.58 0.93
CA TRP A 136 3.89 19.78 1.91
C TRP A 136 3.63 19.05 3.25
N SER A 137 2.45 19.21 3.85
CA SER A 137 2.16 18.60 5.16
C SER A 137 2.01 17.09 5.09
N ASP A 138 1.30 16.59 4.04
CA ASP A 138 1.06 15.17 3.88
C ASP A 138 2.32 14.46 3.35
N GLY A 139 3.10 15.12 2.49
CA GLY A 139 4.38 14.62 2.01
C GLY A 139 5.40 14.44 3.13
N TRP A 140 5.54 15.44 4.01
CA TRP A 140 6.45 15.39 5.16
C TRP A 140 6.03 14.32 6.18
N ARG A 141 4.74 14.20 6.41
CA ARG A 141 4.17 13.18 7.27
C ARG A 141 4.40 11.77 6.72
N THR A 142 4.19 11.58 5.42
CA THR A 142 4.47 10.29 4.75
C THR A 142 5.97 9.95 4.82
N LEU A 143 6.86 10.92 4.59
CA LEU A 143 8.30 10.73 4.71
C LEU A 143 8.69 10.31 6.13
N TRP A 144 8.14 10.97 7.15
CA TRP A 144 8.34 10.59 8.54
C TRP A 144 7.93 9.15 8.83
N TYR A 145 6.76 8.71 8.31
CA TYR A 145 6.34 7.32 8.46
C TYR A 145 7.24 6.33 7.73
N ILE A 146 7.72 6.67 6.54
CA ILE A 146 8.69 5.83 5.82
C ILE A 146 9.96 5.66 6.64
N LEU A 147 10.49 6.73 7.22
CA LEU A 147 11.68 6.70 8.06
C LEU A 147 11.45 5.91 9.34
N TRP A 148 10.34 6.14 10.02
CA TRP A 148 9.99 5.45 11.27
C TRP A 148 9.74 3.95 11.04
N ILE A 149 8.91 3.59 10.08
CA ILE A 149 8.65 2.19 9.71
C ILE A 149 9.94 1.56 9.17
N GLY A 150 10.66 2.22 8.26
CA GLY A 150 11.91 1.73 7.70
C GLY A 150 12.97 1.46 8.78
N GLY A 151 13.10 2.35 9.76
CA GLY A 151 13.97 2.15 10.91
C GLY A 151 13.54 0.98 11.79
N ALA A 152 12.26 0.88 12.12
CA ALA A 152 11.69 -0.23 12.89
C ALA A 152 11.85 -1.59 12.17
N LEU A 153 11.75 -1.60 10.84
CA LEU A 153 11.91 -2.80 10.02
C LEU A 153 13.36 -3.30 10.00
N ARG A 154 14.34 -2.41 9.91
CA ARG A 154 15.77 -2.76 9.98
C ARG A 154 16.16 -3.35 11.34
N THR A 155 15.50 -2.96 12.41
CA THR A 155 15.80 -3.45 13.77
C THR A 155 15.13 -4.79 14.12
N ARG A 156 14.41 -5.44 13.19
CA ARG A 156 13.64 -6.67 13.42
C ARG A 156 12.57 -6.54 14.53
N GLY A 157 12.28 -5.32 14.98
CA GLY A 157 11.37 -5.06 16.09
C GLY A 157 9.91 -5.40 15.78
N LEU A 158 9.45 -5.11 14.57
CA LEU A 158 8.06 -5.38 14.16
C LEU A 158 7.75 -6.89 14.10
N ARG A 159 8.68 -7.72 13.66
CA ARG A 159 8.50 -9.20 13.67
C ARG A 159 8.32 -9.74 15.09
N ARG A 160 8.96 -9.11 16.07
CA ARG A 160 8.84 -9.50 17.47
C ARG A 160 7.48 -9.08 18.05
N VAL A 161 7.06 -7.85 17.80
CA VAL A 161 5.75 -7.32 18.22
C VAL A 161 4.62 -8.13 17.58
N TRP A 162 4.72 -8.43 16.29
CA TRP A 162 3.72 -9.22 15.58
C TRP A 162 3.61 -10.66 16.13
N ARG A 163 4.72 -11.35 16.36
CA ARG A 163 4.70 -12.68 16.98
C ARG A 163 4.13 -12.67 18.40
N THR A 164 4.40 -11.63 19.19
CA THR A 164 3.88 -11.51 20.55
C THR A 164 2.35 -11.29 20.55
N LEU A 165 1.83 -10.52 19.60
CA LEU A 165 0.40 -10.25 19.48
C LEU A 165 -0.39 -11.42 18.86
N HIS A 166 0.20 -12.23 18.01
CA HIS A 166 -0.47 -13.35 17.31
C HIS A 166 -0.10 -14.74 17.83
N GLY A 167 0.99 -14.87 18.57
CA GLY A 167 1.35 -16.12 19.27
C GLY A 167 0.37 -16.53 20.37
N PHE A 168 -0.53 -15.63 20.77
CA PHE A 168 -1.59 -15.91 21.77
C PHE A 168 -2.85 -16.54 21.17
N ARG A 169 -2.97 -16.68 19.85
CA ARG A 169 -4.15 -17.27 19.19
C ARG A 169 -3.98 -18.71 18.69
N GLY A 170 -2.82 -19.31 18.85
CA GLY A 170 -2.52 -20.67 18.39
C GLY A 170 -2.59 -21.78 19.46
N GLY A 171 -3.14 -21.50 20.63
CA GLY A 171 -3.15 -22.42 21.75
C GLY A 171 -4.51 -22.61 22.43
N LEU A 172 -5.57 -22.87 21.65
CA LEU A 172 -6.81 -23.45 22.17
C LEU A 172 -7.55 -24.12 21.00
N GLY A 173 -7.33 -25.40 20.84
CA GLY A 173 -8.02 -26.27 19.91
C GLY A 173 -7.39 -27.64 19.90
#